data_728e115a89d03f82a174a52fe7c097df
#
_entry.id   728e115a89d03f82a174a52fe7c097df
#
_cell.length_a   1.000
_cell.length_b   1.000
_cell.length_c   1.000
_cell.angle_alpha   90.00
_cell.angle_beta   90.00
_cell.angle_gamma   90.00
#
_symmetry.space_group_name_H-M   'P 1'
#
loop_
_entity.id
_entity.type
_entity.pdbx_description
1 polymer ?
#
loop_
_entity_poly.entity_id
_entity_poly.type
_entity_poly.pdbx_seq_one_letter_code
_entity_poly.pdbx_strand_id
1 'polypeptide(L)'
;MGQAIHSNLRIADAQSAYVITLPTQLRQDAQVLKLRFGFKTILDGSPEVSPGLCRLWYRAAAREQVAVKESSKGHVMTDFHPNALCFGDEFPAGGSPCLVHVEAQGLTIAFTVDGGQEQAEVVPFSRVTVSAGGLDHDQLVLQWAGPAGQRTLYLKNPEIIHAFRQAAPAHLNEPLERAAQQVRQVRKRHRMVWGLAGGGFLALVLGLWFGSDLLVELAVDRIPIEWEQKLGESAYRDFLAQQDVVKGGPSVDAVKEITQRLASQVRNNPYTFNVTVVKSDVVNAFALPGGYIAVFTGLMKKAESPEEVAGVLAHELNHVLQRHGLERIVKQLGFIAVASIIFGNQQGLGQMMKQLGVELMTLKFGRAQETEADLTGLQLLYRAKIDPSGMITFFERLAEKDEGRVELLSTHPMSSARADRLKAQLAEMPRQDPEPFTFEWMKVQASLG
;
A
#
# COMPACT_ATOMS: atom_id res chain seq x y z
N MET A 1 46.42 20.63 -25.34
CA MET A 1 46.53 19.19 -25.51
C MET A 1 45.11 18.63 -25.41
N GLY A 2 44.46 18.51 -26.55
CA GLY A 2 43.12 17.96 -26.70
C GLY A 2 43.25 16.67 -27.48
N GLN A 3 43.03 15.53 -26.83
CA GLN A 3 42.80 14.28 -27.52
C GLN A 3 41.31 13.92 -27.40
N ALA A 4 40.72 13.79 -28.61
CA ALA A 4 39.38 13.33 -28.78
C ALA A 4 39.20 11.91 -28.25
N ILE A 5 38.25 11.70 -27.37
CA ILE A 5 37.82 10.36 -26.92
C ILE A 5 36.72 9.91 -27.89
N HIS A 6 37.09 9.11 -28.87
CA HIS A 6 36.13 8.31 -29.63
C HIS A 6 35.65 7.15 -28.76
N SER A 7 34.47 7.27 -28.21
CA SER A 7 33.80 6.16 -27.54
C SER A 7 33.07 5.31 -28.58
N ASN A 8 33.58 4.12 -28.87
CA ASN A 8 32.88 3.12 -29.67
C ASN A 8 31.68 2.57 -28.86
N LEU A 9 30.51 3.04 -29.21
CA LEU A 9 29.27 2.40 -28.78
C LEU A 9 28.94 1.30 -29.78
N ARG A 10 29.14 0.03 -29.40
CA ARG A 10 28.65 -1.10 -30.21
C ARG A 10 27.28 -1.51 -29.65
N ILE A 11 26.26 -1.30 -30.44
CA ILE A 11 24.92 -1.85 -30.21
C ILE A 11 24.88 -3.19 -30.93
N ALA A 12 24.81 -4.28 -30.19
CA ALA A 12 24.55 -5.60 -30.75
C ALA A 12 23.05 -5.84 -30.69
N ASP A 13 22.45 -6.00 -31.85
CA ASP A 13 21.03 -6.33 -32.02
C ASP A 13 20.85 -7.84 -31.83
N ALA A 14 20.11 -8.24 -30.81
CA ALA A 14 19.28 -9.44 -30.75
C ALA A 14 18.63 -9.54 -29.37
N GLN A 15 17.30 -9.45 -29.35
CA GLN A 15 16.41 -9.99 -28.29
C GLN A 15 16.95 -9.93 -26.84
N SER A 16 16.60 -8.87 -26.12
CA SER A 16 16.58 -8.81 -24.65
C SER A 16 17.94 -8.78 -23.94
N ALA A 17 18.60 -7.66 -23.92
CA ALA A 17 19.39 -7.07 -22.81
C ALA A 17 20.45 -6.11 -23.38
N TYR A 18 20.42 -4.86 -22.94
CA TYR A 18 21.46 -3.89 -23.30
C TYR A 18 22.57 -3.94 -22.27
N VAL A 19 23.78 -4.34 -22.67
CA VAL A 19 25.00 -4.25 -21.85
C VAL A 19 25.66 -2.92 -22.13
N ILE A 20 25.63 -1.99 -21.20
CA ILE A 20 26.35 -0.72 -21.29
C ILE A 20 27.60 -0.80 -20.44
N THR A 21 28.79 -0.82 -21.10
CA THR A 21 30.07 -0.75 -20.41
C THR A 21 30.50 0.70 -20.27
N LEU A 22 30.51 1.22 -19.04
CA LEU A 22 30.94 2.58 -18.74
C LEU A 22 32.47 2.68 -18.66
N PRO A 23 33.08 3.76 -19.21
CA PRO A 23 34.50 4.06 -19.01
C PRO A 23 34.82 4.23 -17.52
N THR A 24 36.07 3.90 -17.14
CA THR A 24 36.53 3.84 -15.74
C THR A 24 36.35 5.16 -14.98
N GLN A 25 36.40 6.30 -15.66
CA GLN A 25 36.24 7.64 -15.09
C GLN A 25 34.80 7.92 -14.66
N LEU A 26 33.80 7.44 -15.40
CA LEU A 26 32.37 7.59 -15.06
C LEU A 26 31.90 6.64 -13.93
N ARG A 27 32.70 5.60 -13.59
CA ARG A 27 32.42 4.73 -12.42
C ARG A 27 32.68 5.44 -11.10
N GLN A 28 33.63 6.38 -11.03
CA GLN A 28 33.88 7.17 -9.81
C GLN A 28 32.77 8.20 -9.56
N ASP A 29 32.28 8.83 -10.61
CA ASP A 29 31.19 9.82 -10.49
C ASP A 29 29.86 9.17 -10.11
N ALA A 30 29.61 7.91 -10.53
CA ALA A 30 28.45 7.14 -10.13
C ALA A 30 28.43 6.80 -8.62
N GLN A 31 29.61 6.69 -7.97
CA GLN A 31 29.69 6.49 -6.52
C GLN A 31 29.37 7.76 -5.73
N VAL A 32 29.71 8.93 -6.25
CA VAL A 32 29.38 10.24 -5.64
C VAL A 32 27.88 10.51 -5.72
N LEU A 33 27.23 10.13 -6.81
CA LEU A 33 25.76 10.21 -6.97
C LEU A 33 25.01 9.24 -6.03
N LYS A 34 25.60 8.08 -5.74
CA LYS A 34 25.04 7.11 -4.77
C LYS A 34 24.93 7.68 -3.35
N LEU A 35 25.89 8.52 -2.95
CA LEU A 35 25.93 9.17 -1.64
C LEU A 35 24.96 10.37 -1.53
N ARG A 36 24.61 11.00 -2.64
CA ARG A 36 23.73 12.19 -2.65
C ARG A 36 22.24 11.89 -2.76
N PHE A 37 21.84 10.76 -3.33
CA PHE A 37 20.44 10.47 -3.66
C PHE A 37 19.88 9.15 -3.11
N GLY A 38 20.61 8.40 -2.29
CA GLY A 38 20.07 7.24 -1.55
C GLY A 38 19.63 6.05 -2.42
N PHE A 39 20.08 5.94 -3.67
CA PHE A 39 19.73 4.83 -4.56
C PHE A 39 20.56 3.58 -4.31
N LYS A 40 19.89 2.49 -3.94
CA LYS A 40 20.48 1.16 -3.77
C LYS A 40 20.64 0.51 -5.14
N THR A 41 21.83 0.59 -5.74
CA THR A 41 22.16 -0.12 -6.99
C THR A 41 22.91 -1.38 -6.61
N ILE A 42 22.42 -2.53 -7.04
CA ILE A 42 23.12 -3.82 -6.90
C ILE A 42 24.20 -3.84 -7.97
N LEU A 43 25.46 -3.80 -7.56
CA LEU A 43 26.63 -3.95 -8.41
C LEU A 43 27.15 -5.38 -8.23
N ASP A 44 26.45 -6.37 -8.81
CA ASP A 44 26.98 -7.70 -9.04
C ASP A 44 26.37 -8.25 -10.34
N GLY A 45 27.18 -8.23 -11.39
CA GLY A 45 27.20 -9.17 -12.51
C GLY A 45 26.06 -9.21 -13.52
N SER A 46 24.91 -8.57 -13.34
CA SER A 46 23.84 -8.53 -14.35
C SER A 46 22.98 -7.26 -14.21
N PRO A 47 23.02 -6.35 -15.19
CA PRO A 47 22.23 -5.14 -15.15
C PRO A 47 20.97 -5.25 -16.01
N GLU A 48 19.83 -5.49 -15.42
CA GLU A 48 18.55 -5.10 -16.03
C GLU A 48 18.23 -3.65 -15.60
N VAL A 49 18.49 -2.71 -16.50
CA VAL A 49 18.11 -1.30 -16.31
C VAL A 49 16.82 -1.04 -17.10
N SER A 50 15.75 -0.70 -16.40
CA SER A 50 14.47 -0.33 -17.01
C SER A 50 14.62 0.83 -18.02
N PRO A 51 13.93 0.78 -19.19
CA PRO A 51 13.96 1.82 -20.21
C PRO A 51 13.58 3.23 -19.73
N GLY A 52 12.89 3.35 -18.62
CA GLY A 52 12.50 4.62 -17.99
C GLY A 52 13.68 5.35 -17.32
N LEU A 53 14.64 4.63 -16.75
CA LEU A 53 15.82 5.21 -16.10
C LEU A 53 16.85 5.75 -17.10
N CYS A 54 17.00 5.13 -18.26
CA CYS A 54 17.84 5.66 -19.34
C CYS A 54 17.35 7.01 -19.86
N ARG A 55 16.03 7.24 -19.95
CA ARG A 55 15.46 8.53 -20.39
C ARG A 55 15.65 9.66 -19.38
N LEU A 56 15.63 9.35 -18.09
CA LEU A 56 15.90 10.32 -17.02
C LEU A 56 17.39 10.71 -16.97
N TRP A 57 18.28 9.76 -17.20
CA TRP A 57 19.73 10.01 -17.24
C TRP A 57 20.14 10.85 -18.44
N TYR A 58 19.57 10.57 -19.62
CA TYR A 58 19.79 11.34 -20.84
C TYR A 58 19.30 12.79 -20.71
N ARG A 59 18.22 13.04 -19.97
CA ARG A 59 17.71 14.39 -19.69
C ARG A 59 18.56 15.16 -18.66
N ALA A 60 19.18 14.48 -17.73
CA ALA A 60 20.07 15.10 -16.74
C ALA A 60 21.43 15.49 -17.36
N ALA A 61 22.01 14.60 -18.16
CA ALA A 61 23.27 14.86 -18.86
C ALA A 61 23.18 15.98 -19.91
N ALA A 62 22.00 16.14 -20.54
CA ALA A 62 21.78 17.22 -21.52
C ALA A 62 21.61 18.62 -20.88
N ARG A 63 21.38 18.72 -19.56
CA ARG A 63 21.26 20.01 -18.86
C ARG A 63 22.58 20.60 -18.34
N GLU A 64 23.63 19.81 -18.22
CA GLU A 64 24.92 20.27 -17.68
C GLU A 64 25.91 20.78 -18.74
N GLN A 65 25.62 20.67 -20.05
CA GLN A 65 26.53 21.12 -21.13
C GLN A 65 26.22 22.50 -21.71
N VAL A 66 25.31 23.26 -21.12
CA VAL A 66 25.00 24.63 -21.60
C VAL A 66 25.71 25.67 -20.72
N ALA A 67 27.01 25.71 -20.73
CA ALA A 67 27.80 26.89 -20.34
C ALA A 67 29.26 26.79 -20.77
N VAL A 68 29.57 27.15 -22.04
CA VAL A 68 30.91 27.74 -22.37
C VAL A 68 30.86 28.43 -23.74
N LYS A 69 30.97 29.79 -23.68
CA LYS A 69 31.65 30.70 -24.58
C LYS A 69 31.18 30.95 -26.01
N GLU A 70 30.61 32.13 -26.22
CA GLU A 70 30.75 32.92 -27.42
C GLU A 70 32.21 33.28 -27.70
N SER A 71 32.69 32.99 -28.91
CA SER A 71 33.77 33.76 -29.58
C SER A 71 33.86 33.40 -31.06
N SER A 72 33.48 34.38 -31.87
CA SER A 72 33.95 34.78 -33.23
C SER A 72 34.54 33.79 -34.23
N LYS A 73 33.88 33.75 -35.41
CA LYS A 73 34.42 33.59 -36.79
C LYS A 73 34.96 32.24 -37.21
N GLY A 74 34.20 31.62 -38.12
CA GLY A 74 34.64 30.50 -38.95
C GLY A 74 33.60 29.35 -38.97
N HIS A 75 32.85 29.26 -40.05
CA HIS A 75 31.86 28.20 -40.31
C HIS A 75 32.46 26.80 -40.19
N VAL A 76 32.21 26.16 -39.08
CA VAL A 76 32.06 24.70 -38.97
C VAL A 76 30.90 24.48 -38.03
N MET A 77 29.75 24.02 -38.56
CA MET A 77 28.60 23.62 -37.72
C MET A 77 28.95 22.37 -36.94
N THR A 78 29.43 22.51 -35.72
CA THR A 78 29.92 21.40 -34.89
C THR A 78 28.90 20.86 -33.89
N ASP A 79 27.67 21.43 -33.79
CA ASP A 79 26.64 20.93 -32.87
C ASP A 79 25.27 20.89 -33.57
N PHE A 80 25.01 19.77 -34.29
CA PHE A 80 23.70 19.49 -34.87
C PHE A 80 22.76 19.00 -33.77
N HIS A 81 21.98 19.90 -33.20
CA HIS A 81 20.91 19.55 -32.27
C HIS A 81 19.55 19.53 -32.99
N PRO A 82 19.07 18.36 -33.43
CA PRO A 82 17.83 18.29 -34.20
C PRO A 82 16.65 18.75 -33.33
N ASN A 83 15.79 19.59 -33.88
CA ASN A 83 14.64 20.18 -33.22
C ASN A 83 13.30 19.78 -33.84
N ALA A 84 13.34 18.95 -34.91
CA ALA A 84 12.19 18.41 -35.60
C ALA A 84 12.51 17.06 -36.26
N LEU A 85 11.48 16.39 -36.78
CA LEU A 85 11.59 15.15 -37.56
C LEU A 85 11.03 15.40 -38.98
N CYS A 86 11.79 15.03 -39.99
CA CYS A 86 11.43 15.12 -41.40
C CYS A 86 11.18 13.72 -41.98
N PHE A 87 10.12 13.55 -42.73
CA PHE A 87 9.74 12.33 -43.43
C PHE A 87 9.57 12.58 -44.91
N GLY A 88 9.84 11.60 -45.73
CA GLY A 88 9.72 11.61 -47.19
C GLY A 88 10.31 10.32 -47.75
N ASP A 89 10.13 10.07 -49.04
CA ASP A 89 10.54 8.82 -49.70
C ASP A 89 12.06 8.60 -49.68
N GLU A 90 12.86 9.62 -49.45
CA GLU A 90 14.32 9.60 -49.36
C GLU A 90 14.85 9.43 -47.93
N PHE A 91 13.94 9.39 -46.94
CA PHE A 91 14.30 9.25 -45.54
C PHE A 91 13.95 7.84 -45.01
N PRO A 92 14.64 7.35 -43.96
CA PRO A 92 14.28 6.11 -43.30
C PRO A 92 12.82 6.14 -42.83
N ALA A 93 12.18 4.97 -42.73
CA ALA A 93 10.78 4.84 -42.29
C ALA A 93 10.49 5.46 -40.90
N GLY A 94 11.52 5.61 -40.06
CA GLY A 94 11.45 6.29 -38.75
C GLY A 94 11.56 7.81 -38.82
N GLY A 95 11.73 8.39 -40.00
CA GLY A 95 12.04 9.82 -40.23
C GLY A 95 13.51 10.13 -39.96
N SER A 96 13.95 11.29 -40.51
CA SER A 96 15.29 11.82 -40.27
C SER A 96 15.22 13.02 -39.31
N PRO A 97 16.07 13.04 -38.25
CA PRO A 97 16.22 14.22 -37.41
C PRO A 97 16.70 15.41 -38.23
N CYS A 98 16.07 16.58 -38.08
CA CYS A 98 16.41 17.77 -38.81
C CYS A 98 16.48 18.99 -37.89
N LEU A 99 17.28 19.98 -38.35
CA LEU A 99 17.35 21.30 -37.72
C LEU A 99 16.54 22.29 -38.57
N VAL A 100 15.59 22.95 -37.99
CA VAL A 100 14.69 23.89 -38.63
C VAL A 100 14.97 25.30 -38.14
N HIS A 101 15.26 26.20 -39.06
CA HIS A 101 15.32 27.63 -38.82
C HIS A 101 14.20 28.33 -39.58
N VAL A 102 13.54 29.26 -38.91
CA VAL A 102 12.47 30.05 -39.50
C VAL A 102 13.03 31.39 -39.92
N GLU A 103 12.91 31.70 -41.20
CA GLU A 103 13.35 32.94 -41.80
C GLU A 103 12.16 33.80 -42.27
N ALA A 104 12.41 35.05 -42.69
CA ALA A 104 11.34 35.97 -43.04
C ALA A 104 10.49 35.51 -44.26
N GLN A 105 11.03 34.67 -45.15
CA GLN A 105 10.35 34.25 -46.40
C GLN A 105 10.13 32.74 -46.49
N GLY A 106 10.58 31.95 -45.50
CA GLY A 106 10.49 30.50 -45.57
C GLY A 106 11.15 29.79 -44.40
N LEU A 107 11.44 28.53 -44.60
CA LEU A 107 12.12 27.66 -43.66
C LEU A 107 13.44 27.19 -44.24
N THR A 108 14.52 27.26 -43.48
CA THR A 108 15.76 26.55 -43.77
C THR A 108 15.78 25.27 -42.94
N ILE A 109 15.82 24.12 -43.62
CA ILE A 109 15.75 22.80 -43.01
C ILE A 109 17.04 22.05 -43.34
N ALA A 110 17.86 21.77 -42.33
CA ALA A 110 19.05 20.94 -42.45
C ALA A 110 18.75 19.52 -41.95
N PHE A 111 19.08 18.53 -42.76
CA PHE A 111 18.87 17.11 -42.47
C PHE A 111 20.01 16.26 -43.02
N THR A 112 20.13 15.05 -42.53
CA THR A 112 21.11 14.09 -43.02
C THR A 112 20.40 13.05 -43.88
N VAL A 113 20.84 12.86 -45.11
CA VAL A 113 20.36 11.79 -46.00
C VAL A 113 21.20 10.53 -45.86
N ASP A 114 20.70 9.41 -46.41
CA ASP A 114 21.44 8.14 -46.45
C ASP A 114 22.86 8.33 -46.99
N GLY A 115 23.84 7.87 -46.19
CA GLY A 115 25.26 8.10 -46.51
C GLY A 115 25.96 9.16 -45.65
N GLY A 116 25.24 9.83 -44.71
CA GLY A 116 25.82 10.76 -43.73
C GLY A 116 26.12 12.16 -44.32
N GLN A 117 25.58 12.49 -45.49
CA GLN A 117 25.73 13.82 -46.08
C GLN A 117 24.69 14.78 -45.48
N GLU A 118 25.17 15.88 -44.91
CA GLU A 118 24.30 16.99 -44.48
C GLU A 118 23.84 17.79 -45.70
N GLN A 119 22.55 17.98 -45.80
CA GLN A 119 21.91 18.81 -46.81
C GLN A 119 21.05 19.86 -46.12
N ALA A 120 21.00 21.04 -46.73
CA ALA A 120 20.10 22.10 -46.30
C ALA A 120 19.20 22.52 -47.47
N GLU A 121 17.89 22.61 -47.19
CA GLU A 121 16.89 23.06 -48.15
C GLU A 121 16.21 24.33 -47.62
N VAL A 122 16.04 25.31 -48.52
CA VAL A 122 15.22 26.49 -48.22
C VAL A 122 13.84 26.29 -48.83
N VAL A 123 12.83 26.23 -47.98
CA VAL A 123 11.43 26.00 -48.36
C VAL A 123 10.65 27.31 -48.20
N PRO A 124 10.25 27.97 -49.30
CA PRO A 124 9.43 29.17 -49.22
C PRO A 124 8.06 28.89 -48.62
N PHE A 125 7.49 29.81 -47.83
CA PHE A 125 6.16 29.65 -47.23
C PHE A 125 5.05 29.42 -48.27
N SER A 126 5.20 29.87 -49.49
CA SER A 126 4.23 29.65 -50.57
C SER A 126 4.10 28.18 -51.00
N ARG A 127 5.09 27.33 -50.66
CA ARG A 127 5.09 25.90 -50.95
C ARG A 127 4.68 25.05 -49.77
N VAL A 128 4.48 25.64 -48.57
CA VAL A 128 4.19 24.95 -47.34
C VAL A 128 2.68 24.84 -47.12
N THR A 129 2.20 23.65 -46.85
CA THR A 129 0.86 23.40 -46.34
C THR A 129 0.93 23.06 -44.87
N VAL A 130 -0.04 23.48 -44.06
CA VAL A 130 -0.07 23.35 -42.63
C VAL A 130 -1.27 22.52 -42.20
N SER A 131 -1.04 21.52 -41.34
CA SER A 131 -2.10 20.68 -40.78
C SER A 131 -1.76 20.26 -39.32
N ALA A 132 -2.72 19.69 -38.65
CA ALA A 132 -2.47 18.97 -37.40
C ALA A 132 -2.22 17.49 -37.70
N GLY A 133 -1.23 16.87 -37.03
CA GLY A 133 -0.88 15.48 -37.26
C GLY A 133 -0.02 14.91 -36.11
N GLY A 134 0.69 13.84 -36.41
CA GLY A 134 1.38 13.01 -35.42
C GLY A 134 0.50 11.86 -34.96
N LEU A 135 1.07 10.91 -34.21
CA LEU A 135 0.39 9.69 -33.76
C LEU A 135 -0.89 10.01 -32.97
N ASP A 136 -0.86 11.09 -32.20
CA ASP A 136 -1.95 11.56 -31.36
C ASP A 136 -2.62 12.83 -31.89
N HIS A 137 -2.34 13.26 -33.14
CA HIS A 137 -2.79 14.53 -33.70
C HIS A 137 -2.45 15.75 -32.83
N ASP A 138 -1.35 15.71 -32.09
CA ASP A 138 -0.95 16.71 -31.10
C ASP A 138 0.22 17.60 -31.57
N GLN A 139 0.64 17.43 -32.84
CA GLN A 139 1.78 18.13 -33.47
C GLN A 139 1.34 19.00 -34.64
N LEU A 140 2.08 20.07 -34.88
CA LEU A 140 1.96 20.86 -36.10
C LEU A 140 2.75 20.18 -37.21
N VAL A 141 2.10 19.94 -38.31
CA VAL A 141 2.68 19.26 -39.48
C VAL A 141 2.77 20.24 -40.65
N LEU A 142 3.96 20.37 -41.20
CA LEU A 142 4.23 21.13 -42.39
C LEU A 142 4.56 20.16 -43.52
N GLN A 143 3.96 20.39 -44.71
CA GLN A 143 4.18 19.54 -45.89
C GLN A 143 4.52 20.39 -47.09
N TRP A 144 5.44 19.90 -47.92
CA TRP A 144 5.82 20.51 -49.18
C TRP A 144 6.30 19.45 -50.18
N ALA A 145 6.31 19.81 -51.48
CA ALA A 145 6.87 18.97 -52.53
C ALA A 145 8.40 19.10 -52.54
N GLY A 146 9.10 18.00 -52.26
CA GLY A 146 10.55 17.86 -52.44
C GLY A 146 10.93 17.22 -53.76
N PRO A 147 12.24 17.03 -54.03
CA PRO A 147 12.73 16.46 -55.29
C PRO A 147 12.29 15.02 -55.55
N ALA A 148 12.18 14.21 -54.50
CA ALA A 148 11.84 12.79 -54.57
C ALA A 148 10.38 12.47 -54.16
N GLY A 149 9.55 13.48 -53.89
CA GLY A 149 8.17 13.28 -53.42
C GLY A 149 7.75 14.30 -52.39
N GLN A 150 6.68 13.98 -51.69
CA GLN A 150 6.16 14.84 -50.62
C GLN A 150 6.99 14.69 -49.33
N ARG A 151 7.46 15.80 -48.80
CA ARG A 151 8.15 15.88 -47.53
C ARG A 151 7.20 16.35 -46.42
N THR A 152 7.34 15.79 -45.24
CA THR A 152 6.52 16.11 -44.08
C THR A 152 7.40 16.39 -42.87
N LEU A 153 7.18 17.51 -42.21
CA LEU A 153 7.92 17.97 -41.04
C LEU A 153 6.98 18.02 -39.85
N TYR A 154 7.34 17.32 -38.77
CA TYR A 154 6.61 17.33 -37.53
C TYR A 154 7.26 18.27 -36.52
N LEU A 155 6.56 19.34 -36.16
CA LEU A 155 7.01 20.34 -35.20
C LEU A 155 6.38 20.11 -33.85
N LYS A 156 7.25 19.89 -32.86
CA LYS A 156 6.86 19.68 -31.45
C LYS A 156 7.39 20.81 -30.55
N ASN A 157 8.50 21.45 -30.95
CA ASN A 157 9.13 22.50 -30.19
C ASN A 157 8.28 23.78 -30.21
N PRO A 158 7.83 24.31 -29.04
CA PRO A 158 6.99 25.50 -28.95
C PRO A 158 7.67 26.78 -29.52
N GLU A 159 8.98 26.89 -29.39
CA GLU A 159 9.74 28.05 -29.82
C GLU A 159 9.73 28.16 -31.36
N ILE A 160 9.94 27.03 -32.05
CA ILE A 160 9.90 26.99 -33.53
C ILE A 160 8.47 27.26 -34.02
N ILE A 161 7.47 26.67 -33.37
CA ILE A 161 6.05 26.90 -33.70
C ILE A 161 5.72 28.39 -33.52
N HIS A 162 6.24 29.02 -32.48
CA HIS A 162 6.04 30.45 -32.23
C HIS A 162 6.74 31.30 -33.30
N ALA A 163 8.01 31.04 -33.62
CA ALA A 163 8.75 31.72 -34.67
C ALA A 163 8.06 31.56 -36.03
N PHE A 164 7.60 30.35 -36.37
CA PHE A 164 6.87 30.07 -37.60
C PHE A 164 5.57 30.89 -37.69
N ARG A 165 4.82 30.99 -36.57
CA ARG A 165 3.60 31.82 -36.54
C ARG A 165 3.86 33.30 -36.72
N GLN A 166 4.99 33.81 -36.23
CA GLN A 166 5.35 35.23 -36.39
C GLN A 166 5.78 35.56 -37.83
N ALA A 167 6.49 34.63 -38.48
CA ALA A 167 7.02 34.82 -39.82
C ALA A 167 6.02 34.43 -40.93
N ALA A 168 5.01 33.63 -40.64
CA ALA A 168 4.06 33.09 -41.61
C ALA A 168 3.23 34.20 -42.29
N PRO A 169 3.14 34.17 -43.61
CA PRO A 169 2.32 35.12 -44.35
C PRO A 169 0.81 34.87 -44.13
N ALA A 170 -0.01 35.89 -44.44
CA ALA A 170 -1.43 35.90 -44.13
C ALA A 170 -2.23 34.67 -44.63
N HIS A 171 -1.83 34.08 -45.78
CA HIS A 171 -2.51 32.90 -46.34
C HIS A 171 -2.35 31.62 -45.47
N LEU A 172 -1.34 31.56 -44.58
CA LEU A 172 -1.12 30.45 -43.67
C LEU A 172 -1.81 30.64 -42.30
N ASN A 173 -2.32 31.85 -42.00
CA ASN A 173 -2.90 32.14 -40.70
C ASN A 173 -4.11 31.24 -40.39
N GLU A 174 -5.04 31.11 -41.34
CA GLU A 174 -6.23 30.27 -41.14
C GLU A 174 -5.91 28.77 -40.97
N PRO A 175 -5.07 28.15 -41.85
CA PRO A 175 -4.59 26.78 -41.63
C PRO A 175 -3.88 26.59 -40.29
N LEU A 176 -3.05 27.54 -39.88
CA LEU A 176 -2.34 27.50 -38.59
C LEU A 176 -3.29 27.54 -37.41
N GLU A 177 -4.30 28.41 -37.44
CA GLU A 177 -5.28 28.49 -36.36
C GLU A 177 -6.12 27.23 -36.27
N ARG A 178 -6.58 26.68 -37.40
CA ARG A 178 -7.31 25.39 -37.44
C ARG A 178 -6.47 24.25 -36.85
N ALA A 179 -5.22 24.09 -37.29
CA ALA A 179 -4.32 23.08 -36.77
C ALA A 179 -4.07 23.26 -35.28
N ALA A 180 -3.84 24.50 -34.83
CA ALA A 180 -3.63 24.79 -33.42
C ALA A 180 -4.87 24.50 -32.53
N GLN A 181 -6.07 24.79 -33.07
CA GLN A 181 -7.31 24.46 -32.36
C GLN A 181 -7.49 22.95 -32.22
N GLN A 182 -7.24 22.18 -33.29
CA GLN A 182 -7.28 20.72 -33.24
C GLN A 182 -6.31 20.16 -32.22
N VAL A 183 -5.05 20.57 -32.24
CA VAL A 183 -4.02 20.17 -31.29
C VAL A 183 -4.43 20.49 -29.83
N ARG A 184 -4.97 21.70 -29.60
CA ARG A 184 -5.45 22.09 -28.25
C ARG A 184 -6.62 21.22 -27.76
N GLN A 185 -7.58 20.90 -28.65
CA GLN A 185 -8.73 20.07 -28.33
C GLN A 185 -8.29 18.65 -27.97
N VAL A 186 -7.40 18.05 -28.76
CA VAL A 186 -6.88 16.70 -28.48
C VAL A 186 -6.13 16.67 -27.15
N ARG A 187 -5.23 17.62 -26.89
CA ARG A 187 -4.50 17.71 -25.62
C ARG A 187 -5.42 17.97 -24.42
N LYS A 188 -6.49 18.75 -24.62
CA LYS A 188 -7.50 18.97 -23.56
C LYS A 188 -8.26 17.68 -23.26
N ARG A 189 -8.68 16.94 -24.31
CA ARG A 189 -9.35 15.65 -24.18
C ARG A 189 -8.46 14.62 -23.46
N HIS A 190 -7.20 14.48 -23.87
CA HIS A 190 -6.26 13.58 -23.21
C HIS A 190 -6.06 13.93 -21.74
N ARG A 191 -5.83 15.21 -21.41
CA ARG A 191 -5.72 15.64 -20.00
C ARG A 191 -6.98 15.35 -19.19
N MET A 192 -8.16 15.54 -19.79
CA MET A 192 -9.44 15.24 -19.14
C MET A 192 -9.60 13.73 -18.91
N VAL A 193 -9.30 12.89 -19.91
CA VAL A 193 -9.38 11.41 -19.78
C VAL A 193 -8.42 10.91 -18.69
N TRP A 194 -7.17 11.34 -18.71
CA TRP A 194 -6.18 10.95 -17.69
C TRP A 194 -6.51 11.51 -16.32
N GLY A 195 -7.08 12.73 -16.26
CA GLY A 195 -7.56 13.31 -15.00
C GLY A 195 -8.73 12.51 -14.41
N LEU A 196 -9.70 12.11 -15.25
CA LEU A 196 -10.82 11.27 -14.82
C LEU A 196 -10.37 9.86 -14.41
N ALA A 197 -9.47 9.25 -15.18
CA ALA A 197 -8.92 7.94 -14.85
C ALA A 197 -8.14 7.97 -13.53
N GLY A 198 -7.25 8.97 -13.36
CA GLY A 198 -6.49 9.15 -12.12
C GLY A 198 -7.38 9.49 -10.92
N GLY A 199 -8.36 10.36 -11.11
CA GLY A 199 -9.34 10.70 -10.08
C GLY A 199 -10.22 9.51 -9.69
N GLY A 200 -10.69 8.75 -10.66
CA GLY A 200 -11.45 7.52 -10.43
C GLY A 200 -10.66 6.45 -9.70
N PHE A 201 -9.38 6.26 -10.09
CA PHE A 201 -8.48 5.35 -9.38
C PHE A 201 -8.23 5.78 -7.93
N LEU A 202 -7.97 7.08 -7.72
CA LEU A 202 -7.80 7.61 -6.37
C LEU A 202 -9.06 7.44 -5.52
N ALA A 203 -10.24 7.74 -6.08
CA ALA A 203 -11.51 7.55 -5.40
C ALA A 203 -11.76 6.07 -5.05
N LEU A 204 -11.41 5.14 -5.95
CA LEU A 204 -11.46 3.70 -5.68
C LEU A 204 -10.56 3.30 -4.51
N VAL A 205 -9.30 3.76 -4.53
CA VAL A 205 -8.33 3.47 -3.45
C VAL A 205 -8.82 4.03 -2.11
N LEU A 206 -9.30 5.26 -2.10
CA LEU A 206 -9.85 5.87 -0.89
C LEU A 206 -11.12 5.14 -0.43
N GLY A 207 -12.01 4.77 -1.36
CA GLY A 207 -13.21 3.99 -1.06
C GLY A 207 -12.89 2.63 -0.45
N LEU A 208 -11.89 1.91 -0.97
CA LEU A 208 -11.40 0.66 -0.40
C LEU A 208 -10.73 0.88 0.96
N TRP A 209 -9.97 1.96 1.12
CA TRP A 209 -9.29 2.28 2.37
C TRP A 209 -10.28 2.60 3.49
N PHE A 210 -11.23 3.52 3.27
CA PHE A 210 -12.22 3.91 4.27
C PHE A 210 -13.36 2.90 4.43
N GLY A 211 -13.64 2.10 3.39
CA GLY A 211 -14.67 1.06 3.40
C GLY A 211 -14.18 -0.31 3.85
N SER A 212 -12.88 -0.47 4.14
CA SER A 212 -12.29 -1.78 4.45
C SER A 212 -12.93 -2.42 5.70
N ASP A 213 -13.21 -1.65 6.73
CA ASP A 213 -13.82 -2.17 7.96
C ASP A 213 -15.24 -2.68 7.71
N LEU A 214 -16.05 -1.92 6.98
CA LEU A 214 -17.40 -2.36 6.57
C LEU A 214 -17.38 -3.61 5.70
N LEU A 215 -16.41 -3.70 4.77
CA LEU A 215 -16.25 -4.90 3.93
C LEU A 215 -15.87 -6.14 4.75
N VAL A 216 -15.03 -5.96 5.77
CA VAL A 216 -14.63 -7.03 6.70
C VAL A 216 -15.83 -7.49 7.52
N GLU A 217 -16.59 -6.57 8.10
CA GLU A 217 -17.80 -6.86 8.88
C GLU A 217 -18.81 -7.65 8.04
N LEU A 218 -19.14 -7.18 6.84
CA LEU A 218 -20.02 -7.88 5.89
C LEU A 218 -19.50 -9.26 5.49
N ALA A 219 -18.18 -9.43 5.42
CA ALA A 219 -17.57 -10.71 5.14
C ALA A 219 -17.68 -11.67 6.32
N VAL A 220 -17.40 -11.19 7.53
CA VAL A 220 -17.46 -11.96 8.78
C VAL A 220 -18.89 -12.44 9.03
N ASP A 221 -19.90 -11.63 8.79
CA ASP A 221 -21.31 -11.98 8.92
C ASP A 221 -21.75 -13.14 8.00
N ARG A 222 -21.05 -13.31 6.88
CA ARG A 222 -21.31 -14.42 5.94
C ARG A 222 -20.59 -15.72 6.31
N ILE A 223 -19.64 -15.68 7.23
CA ILE A 223 -18.88 -16.86 7.66
C ILE A 223 -19.74 -17.65 8.66
N PRO A 224 -20.06 -18.93 8.39
CA PRO A 224 -20.81 -19.76 9.31
C PRO A 224 -20.07 -19.95 10.65
N ILE A 225 -20.82 -19.99 11.75
CA ILE A 225 -20.27 -20.15 13.11
C ILE A 225 -19.53 -21.47 13.27
N GLU A 226 -19.98 -22.52 12.60
CA GLU A 226 -19.36 -23.86 12.61
C GLU A 226 -17.92 -23.82 12.08
N TRP A 227 -17.62 -22.93 11.16
CA TRP A 227 -16.25 -22.73 10.67
C TRP A 227 -15.36 -22.06 11.70
N GLU A 228 -15.90 -21.04 12.34
CA GLU A 228 -15.24 -20.33 13.43
C GLU A 228 -14.93 -21.27 14.60
N GLN A 229 -15.91 -22.10 14.98
CA GLN A 229 -15.74 -23.12 16.01
C GLN A 229 -14.65 -24.13 15.66
N LYS A 230 -14.62 -24.65 14.44
CA LYS A 230 -13.59 -25.60 13.97
C LYS A 230 -12.20 -24.97 13.98
N LEU A 231 -12.10 -23.70 13.58
CA LEU A 231 -10.85 -22.94 13.59
C LEU A 231 -10.32 -22.82 15.03
N GLY A 232 -11.17 -22.32 15.93
CA GLY A 232 -10.82 -22.15 17.33
C GLY A 232 -10.51 -23.48 18.03
N GLU A 233 -11.30 -24.53 17.78
CA GLU A 233 -11.05 -25.87 18.35
C GLU A 233 -9.67 -26.41 17.94
N SER A 234 -9.31 -26.29 16.67
CA SER A 234 -8.00 -26.76 16.20
C SER A 234 -6.86 -25.98 16.86
N ALA A 235 -6.95 -24.65 16.86
CA ALA A 235 -5.94 -23.79 17.47
C ALA A 235 -5.81 -24.04 18.97
N TYR A 236 -6.95 -24.18 19.65
CA TYR A 236 -7.00 -24.44 21.07
C TYR A 236 -6.40 -25.79 21.47
N ARG A 237 -6.70 -26.84 20.73
CA ARG A 237 -6.15 -28.18 20.94
C ARG A 237 -4.63 -28.18 20.78
N ASP A 238 -4.14 -27.56 19.69
CA ASP A 238 -2.70 -27.46 19.41
C ASP A 238 -1.98 -26.64 20.49
N PHE A 239 -2.62 -25.60 21.02
CA PHE A 239 -2.12 -24.83 22.16
C PHE A 239 -2.05 -25.66 23.42
N LEU A 240 -3.15 -26.30 23.83
CA LEU A 240 -3.24 -27.07 25.05
C LEU A 240 -2.30 -28.28 25.07
N ALA A 241 -1.99 -28.85 23.90
CA ALA A 241 -1.01 -29.94 23.77
C ALA A 241 0.40 -29.57 24.24
N GLN A 242 0.71 -28.27 24.33
CA GLN A 242 2.00 -27.74 24.76
C GLN A 242 1.96 -27.08 26.13
N GLN A 243 0.81 -27.17 26.83
CA GLN A 243 0.60 -26.52 28.13
C GLN A 243 0.37 -27.52 29.26
N ASP A 244 0.74 -27.11 30.47
CA ASP A 244 0.37 -27.82 31.68
C ASP A 244 -1.04 -27.39 32.13
N VAL A 245 -2.03 -28.22 31.86
CA VAL A 245 -3.44 -27.93 32.09
C VAL A 245 -3.84 -28.38 33.51
N VAL A 246 -4.48 -27.46 34.25
CA VAL A 246 -5.09 -27.78 35.55
C VAL A 246 -6.39 -28.57 35.31
N LYS A 247 -6.38 -29.88 35.67
CA LYS A 247 -7.47 -30.81 35.33
C LYS A 247 -8.73 -30.66 36.17
N GLY A 248 -8.66 -30.01 37.35
CA GLY A 248 -9.78 -29.82 38.24
C GLY A 248 -9.38 -29.15 39.55
N GLY A 249 -10.33 -28.92 40.43
CA GLY A 249 -10.16 -28.27 41.71
C GLY A 249 -10.66 -26.83 41.76
N PRO A 250 -10.47 -26.12 42.89
CA PRO A 250 -11.13 -24.83 43.17
C PRO A 250 -10.92 -23.78 42.10
N SER A 251 -9.73 -23.73 41.47
CA SER A 251 -9.44 -22.75 40.41
C SER A 251 -10.23 -23.02 39.12
N VAL A 252 -10.37 -24.28 38.74
CA VAL A 252 -11.15 -24.68 37.56
C VAL A 252 -12.64 -24.46 37.80
N ASP A 253 -13.14 -24.81 38.99
CA ASP A 253 -14.55 -24.67 39.35
C ASP A 253 -14.95 -23.19 39.41
N ALA A 254 -14.09 -22.32 39.96
CA ALA A 254 -14.32 -20.87 40.00
C ALA A 254 -14.40 -20.26 38.61
N VAL A 255 -13.44 -20.57 37.72
CA VAL A 255 -13.45 -20.03 36.36
C VAL A 255 -14.64 -20.52 35.54
N LYS A 256 -15.06 -21.78 35.74
CA LYS A 256 -16.28 -22.33 35.14
C LYS A 256 -17.54 -21.64 35.64
N GLU A 257 -17.68 -21.42 36.96
CA GLU A 257 -18.84 -20.73 37.53
C GLU A 257 -18.94 -19.30 36.98
N ILE A 258 -17.83 -18.55 37.01
CA ILE A 258 -17.79 -17.19 36.45
C ILE A 258 -18.20 -17.19 34.95
N THR A 259 -17.61 -18.08 34.15
CA THR A 259 -17.91 -18.15 32.70
C THR A 259 -19.37 -18.53 32.45
N GLN A 260 -19.93 -19.51 33.18
CA GLN A 260 -21.32 -19.93 33.04
C GLN A 260 -22.28 -18.80 33.42
N ARG A 261 -21.99 -18.07 34.51
CA ARG A 261 -22.80 -16.96 34.98
C ARG A 261 -22.82 -15.82 33.97
N LEU A 262 -21.68 -15.47 33.38
CA LEU A 262 -21.59 -14.49 32.28
C LEU A 262 -22.34 -14.99 31.05
N ALA A 263 -22.07 -16.21 30.60
CA ALA A 263 -22.66 -16.78 29.39
C ALA A 263 -24.20 -16.89 29.47
N SER A 264 -24.76 -17.14 30.67
CA SER A 264 -26.20 -17.21 30.90
C SER A 264 -26.93 -15.88 30.60
N GLN A 265 -26.23 -14.76 30.61
CA GLN A 265 -26.79 -13.42 30.35
C GLN A 265 -26.75 -13.01 28.87
N VAL A 266 -26.14 -13.85 28.02
CA VAL A 266 -26.08 -13.61 26.59
C VAL A 266 -27.32 -14.17 25.91
N ARG A 267 -28.14 -13.26 25.36
CA ARG A 267 -29.36 -13.68 24.63
C ARG A 267 -28.95 -14.28 23.28
N ASN A 268 -29.61 -15.40 22.92
CA ASN A 268 -29.34 -16.10 21.65
C ASN A 268 -27.86 -16.44 21.43
N ASN A 269 -27.17 -16.80 22.52
CA ASN A 269 -25.76 -17.16 22.46
C ASN A 269 -25.52 -18.34 21.50
N PRO A 270 -24.77 -18.16 20.40
CA PRO A 270 -24.49 -19.22 19.44
C PRO A 270 -23.30 -20.09 19.85
N TYR A 271 -22.57 -19.72 20.91
CA TYR A 271 -21.33 -20.36 21.34
C TYR A 271 -21.51 -21.17 22.59
N THR A 272 -20.79 -22.29 22.68
CA THR A 272 -20.51 -22.99 23.92
C THR A 272 -19.12 -22.55 24.38
N PHE A 273 -19.05 -21.84 25.52
CA PHE A 273 -17.76 -21.42 26.06
C PHE A 273 -17.05 -22.56 26.77
N ASN A 274 -15.87 -22.91 26.23
CA ASN A 274 -14.98 -23.93 26.79
C ASN A 274 -13.79 -23.24 27.46
N VAL A 275 -13.77 -23.22 28.77
CA VAL A 275 -12.73 -22.57 29.54
C VAL A 275 -11.77 -23.57 30.15
N THR A 276 -10.46 -23.33 30.03
CA THR A 276 -9.40 -24.16 30.63
C THR A 276 -8.44 -23.28 31.40
N VAL A 277 -8.04 -23.78 32.60
CA VAL A 277 -7.00 -23.15 33.40
C VAL A 277 -5.65 -23.78 33.07
N VAL A 278 -4.69 -22.90 32.69
CA VAL A 278 -3.32 -23.30 32.31
C VAL A 278 -2.36 -22.89 33.41
N LYS A 279 -1.49 -23.81 33.82
CA LYS A 279 -0.47 -23.55 34.84
C LYS A 279 0.67 -22.75 34.24
N SER A 280 0.73 -21.46 34.57
CA SER A 280 1.77 -20.54 34.09
C SER A 280 1.78 -19.30 34.98
N ASP A 281 2.97 -18.75 35.24
CA ASP A 281 3.12 -17.51 36.01
C ASP A 281 2.90 -16.25 35.15
N VAL A 282 2.63 -16.41 33.88
CA VAL A 282 2.28 -15.31 32.98
C VAL A 282 0.91 -14.75 33.34
N VAL A 283 0.80 -13.43 33.50
CA VAL A 283 -0.48 -12.77 33.77
C VAL A 283 -1.20 -12.59 32.42
N ASN A 284 -2.04 -13.57 32.05
CA ASN A 284 -2.75 -13.58 30.77
C ASN A 284 -4.06 -14.39 30.86
N ALA A 285 -4.99 -14.03 29.97
CA ALA A 285 -6.10 -14.84 29.50
C ALA A 285 -6.33 -14.46 28.03
N PHE A 286 -6.87 -15.38 27.26
CA PHE A 286 -7.28 -15.07 25.88
C PHE A 286 -8.45 -15.94 25.46
N ALA A 287 -9.21 -15.43 24.50
CA ALA A 287 -10.27 -16.16 23.84
C ALA A 287 -9.95 -16.38 22.37
N LEU A 288 -10.20 -17.59 21.88
CA LEU A 288 -10.14 -17.95 20.48
C LEU A 288 -11.54 -17.94 19.86
N PRO A 289 -11.65 -17.74 18.55
CA PRO A 289 -12.91 -17.86 17.83
C PRO A 289 -13.66 -19.15 18.20
N GLY A 290 -14.99 -19.09 18.22
CA GLY A 290 -15.82 -20.27 18.55
C GLY A 290 -16.02 -20.55 20.05
N GLY A 291 -15.48 -19.71 20.96
CA GLY A 291 -15.77 -19.78 22.39
C GLY A 291 -14.77 -20.56 23.24
N TYR A 292 -13.54 -20.73 22.76
CA TYR A 292 -12.46 -21.41 23.51
C TYR A 292 -11.64 -20.37 24.28
N ILE A 293 -11.51 -20.55 25.60
CA ILE A 293 -10.86 -19.57 26.48
C ILE A 293 -9.80 -20.27 27.33
N ALA A 294 -8.62 -19.68 27.40
CA ALA A 294 -7.55 -20.06 28.29
C ALA A 294 -7.34 -19.00 29.38
N VAL A 295 -7.27 -19.41 30.64
CA VAL A 295 -6.98 -18.56 31.80
C VAL A 295 -5.71 -19.06 32.45
N PHE A 296 -4.72 -18.20 32.59
CA PHE A 296 -3.45 -18.59 33.20
C PHE A 296 -3.50 -18.43 34.73
N THR A 297 -2.85 -19.35 35.44
CA THR A 297 -2.78 -19.25 36.91
C THR A 297 -2.13 -17.96 37.38
N GLY A 298 -1.20 -17.39 36.63
CA GLY A 298 -0.57 -16.10 36.91
C GLY A 298 -1.58 -14.94 36.97
N LEU A 299 -2.58 -14.93 36.09
CA LEU A 299 -3.67 -13.96 36.16
C LEU A 299 -4.50 -14.12 37.43
N MET A 300 -4.87 -15.36 37.76
CA MET A 300 -5.66 -15.66 38.96
C MET A 300 -4.88 -15.34 40.25
N LYS A 301 -3.56 -15.58 40.29
CA LYS A 301 -2.69 -15.20 41.41
C LYS A 301 -2.58 -13.67 41.57
N LYS A 302 -2.62 -12.92 40.46
CA LYS A 302 -2.52 -11.45 40.45
C LYS A 302 -3.85 -10.78 40.82
N ALA A 303 -4.97 -11.45 40.58
CA ALA A 303 -6.30 -10.96 40.95
C ALA A 303 -6.53 -11.00 42.46
N GLU A 304 -7.04 -9.89 43.00
CA GLU A 304 -7.35 -9.78 44.45
C GLU A 304 -8.74 -10.29 44.80
N SER A 305 -9.63 -10.33 43.76
CA SER A 305 -11.00 -10.82 43.94
C SER A 305 -11.47 -11.62 42.73
N PRO A 306 -12.54 -12.42 42.86
CA PRO A 306 -13.14 -13.14 41.75
C PRO A 306 -13.77 -12.20 40.72
N GLU A 307 -14.23 -11.01 41.11
CA GLU A 307 -14.80 -9.98 40.26
C GLU A 307 -13.74 -9.45 39.26
N GLU A 308 -12.48 -9.41 39.67
CA GLU A 308 -11.37 -9.02 38.79
C GLU A 308 -11.15 -10.06 37.70
N VAL A 309 -11.18 -11.36 38.03
CA VAL A 309 -11.12 -12.43 37.03
C VAL A 309 -12.35 -12.41 36.14
N ALA A 310 -13.53 -12.17 36.73
CA ALA A 310 -14.77 -12.04 35.97
C ALA A 310 -14.73 -10.85 34.98
N GLY A 311 -14.08 -9.76 35.37
CA GLY A 311 -13.85 -8.60 34.48
C GLY A 311 -13.07 -8.97 33.25
N VAL A 312 -11.94 -9.68 33.41
CA VAL A 312 -11.14 -10.17 32.27
C VAL A 312 -11.95 -11.13 31.40
N LEU A 313 -12.63 -12.11 32.04
CA LEU A 313 -13.44 -13.09 31.31
C LEU A 313 -14.60 -12.43 30.56
N ALA A 314 -15.25 -11.40 31.13
CA ALA A 314 -16.29 -10.65 30.42
C ALA A 314 -15.76 -9.93 29.19
N HIS A 315 -14.56 -9.38 29.27
CA HIS A 315 -13.87 -8.77 28.14
C HIS A 315 -13.55 -9.81 27.05
N GLU A 316 -12.96 -10.96 27.42
CA GLU A 316 -12.63 -12.05 26.51
C GLU A 316 -13.88 -12.66 25.83
N LEU A 317 -14.95 -12.88 26.60
CA LEU A 317 -16.21 -13.38 26.07
C LEU A 317 -16.75 -12.41 24.99
N ASN A 318 -16.62 -11.11 25.20
CA ASN A 318 -17.12 -10.14 24.24
C ASN A 318 -16.27 -10.09 22.97
N HIS A 319 -14.97 -10.35 23.02
CA HIS A 319 -14.19 -10.56 21.78
C HIS A 319 -14.71 -11.72 20.94
N VAL A 320 -15.18 -12.81 21.58
CA VAL A 320 -15.83 -13.93 20.86
C VAL A 320 -17.20 -13.52 20.34
N LEU A 321 -18.05 -12.94 21.19
CA LEU A 321 -19.43 -12.56 20.84
C LEU A 321 -19.49 -11.56 19.68
N GLN A 322 -18.56 -10.62 19.62
CA GLN A 322 -18.41 -9.62 18.57
C GLN A 322 -17.55 -10.13 17.41
N ARG A 323 -17.09 -11.38 17.45
CA ARG A 323 -16.30 -12.02 16.39
C ARG A 323 -14.99 -11.28 16.04
N HIS A 324 -14.43 -10.49 16.97
CA HIS A 324 -13.24 -9.67 16.75
C HIS A 324 -12.02 -10.49 16.26
N GLY A 325 -11.84 -11.72 16.79
CA GLY A 325 -10.80 -12.63 16.34
C GLY A 325 -10.93 -12.98 14.85
N LEU A 326 -12.15 -13.25 14.40
CA LEU A 326 -12.42 -13.57 13.01
C LEU A 326 -12.24 -12.35 12.08
N GLU A 327 -12.67 -11.18 12.51
CA GLU A 327 -12.40 -9.93 11.77
C GLU A 327 -10.91 -9.70 11.56
N ARG A 328 -10.10 -9.95 12.60
CA ARG A 328 -8.63 -9.82 12.50
C ARG A 328 -8.04 -10.79 11.50
N ILE A 329 -8.51 -12.04 11.49
CA ILE A 329 -8.10 -13.03 10.49
C ILE A 329 -8.47 -12.58 9.09
N VAL A 330 -9.69 -12.12 8.88
CA VAL A 330 -10.14 -11.62 7.57
C VAL A 330 -9.32 -10.41 7.12
N LYS A 331 -9.02 -9.48 8.03
CA LYS A 331 -8.16 -8.32 7.73
C LYS A 331 -6.74 -8.73 7.36
N GLN A 332 -6.17 -9.70 8.04
CA GLN A 332 -4.79 -10.13 7.84
C GLN A 332 -4.61 -10.98 6.58
N LEU A 333 -5.50 -11.93 6.34
CA LEU A 333 -5.44 -12.82 5.18
C LEU A 333 -6.08 -12.22 3.93
N GLY A 334 -6.96 -11.26 4.08
CA GLY A 334 -7.81 -10.74 3.02
C GLY A 334 -9.00 -11.66 2.72
N PHE A 335 -10.08 -11.07 2.24
CA PHE A 335 -11.34 -11.79 1.97
C PHE A 335 -11.21 -12.97 1.00
N ILE A 336 -10.38 -12.83 -0.05
CA ILE A 336 -10.21 -13.88 -1.08
C ILE A 336 -9.58 -15.14 -0.46
N ALA A 337 -8.58 -14.96 0.44
CA ALA A 337 -7.95 -16.09 1.12
C ALA A 337 -8.94 -16.81 2.04
N VAL A 338 -9.72 -16.06 2.82
CA VAL A 338 -10.75 -16.61 3.70
C VAL A 338 -11.85 -17.32 2.90
N ALA A 339 -12.32 -16.72 1.81
CA ALA A 339 -13.29 -17.35 0.91
C ALA A 339 -12.73 -18.65 0.30
N SER A 340 -11.46 -18.66 -0.08
CA SER A 340 -10.78 -19.85 -0.60
C SER A 340 -10.69 -20.97 0.45
N ILE A 341 -10.54 -20.61 1.72
CA ILE A 341 -10.56 -21.55 2.84
C ILE A 341 -11.96 -22.15 3.02
N ILE A 342 -13.00 -21.32 2.98
CA ILE A 342 -14.39 -21.73 3.22
C ILE A 342 -14.92 -22.57 2.07
N PHE A 343 -14.65 -22.18 0.83
CA PHE A 343 -15.21 -22.81 -0.39
C PHE A 343 -14.21 -23.67 -1.17
N GLY A 344 -12.92 -23.67 -0.77
CA GLY A 344 -11.84 -24.38 -1.44
C GLY A 344 -11.63 -25.82 -0.94
N ASN A 345 -10.72 -26.52 -1.59
CA ASN A 345 -10.39 -27.91 -1.30
C ASN A 345 -9.68 -28.07 0.07
N GLN A 346 -10.14 -28.98 0.91
CA GLN A 346 -9.75 -29.13 2.33
C GLN A 346 -8.28 -29.50 2.59
N GLN A 347 -7.49 -29.87 1.58
CA GLN A 347 -6.11 -30.33 1.78
C GLN A 347 -5.10 -29.23 2.18
N GLY A 348 -5.35 -27.96 1.83
CA GLY A 348 -4.52 -26.82 2.27
C GLY A 348 -4.91 -26.23 3.64
N LEU A 349 -6.11 -26.56 4.10
CA LEU A 349 -6.70 -25.99 5.31
C LEU A 349 -5.91 -26.33 6.57
N GLY A 350 -5.46 -27.58 6.71
CA GLY A 350 -4.78 -28.06 7.91
C GLY A 350 -3.44 -27.38 8.20
N GLN A 351 -2.64 -27.10 7.19
CA GLN A 351 -1.37 -26.37 7.36
C GLN A 351 -1.60 -24.89 7.67
N MET A 352 -2.56 -24.28 6.99
CA MET A 352 -2.92 -22.89 7.20
C MET A 352 -3.56 -22.68 8.57
N MET A 353 -4.38 -23.62 9.05
CA MET A 353 -4.98 -23.62 10.38
C MET A 353 -3.92 -23.68 11.50
N LYS A 354 -2.85 -24.48 11.32
CA LYS A 354 -1.73 -24.52 12.29
C LYS A 354 -0.98 -23.20 12.35
N GLN A 355 -0.74 -22.59 11.22
CA GLN A 355 -0.02 -21.31 11.13
C GLN A 355 -0.86 -20.17 11.74
N LEU A 356 -2.17 -20.14 11.43
CA LEU A 356 -3.13 -19.19 12.02
C LEU A 356 -3.33 -19.40 13.52
N GLY A 357 -3.29 -20.65 14.00
CA GLY A 357 -3.52 -20.96 15.41
C GLY A 357 -2.51 -20.28 16.35
N VAL A 358 -1.23 -20.25 15.99
CA VAL A 358 -0.19 -19.54 16.75
C VAL A 358 -0.38 -18.01 16.68
N GLU A 359 -0.76 -17.52 15.50
CA GLU A 359 -0.96 -16.11 15.25
C GLU A 359 -2.19 -15.54 15.97
N LEU A 360 -3.26 -16.35 16.08
CA LEU A 360 -4.48 -16.00 16.81
C LEU A 360 -4.23 -15.64 18.29
N MET A 361 -3.28 -16.29 18.94
CA MET A 361 -2.96 -16.04 20.35
C MET A 361 -2.16 -14.75 20.57
N THR A 362 -1.56 -14.21 19.53
CA THR A 362 -0.75 -12.98 19.57
C THR A 362 -1.40 -11.79 18.87
N LEU A 363 -2.65 -11.95 18.40
CA LEU A 363 -3.39 -10.89 17.72
C LEU A 363 -3.64 -9.70 18.66
N LYS A 364 -3.21 -8.53 18.24
CA LYS A 364 -3.57 -7.27 18.91
C LYS A 364 -4.88 -6.76 18.33
N PHE A 365 -5.83 -6.45 19.18
CA PHE A 365 -7.09 -5.87 18.75
C PHE A 365 -6.99 -4.38 18.48
N GLY A 366 -7.87 -3.86 17.63
CA GLY A 366 -7.94 -2.43 17.33
C GLY A 366 -8.58 -1.67 18.49
N ARG A 367 -8.30 -0.35 18.60
CA ARG A 367 -8.87 0.49 19.67
C ARG A 367 -10.40 0.48 19.71
N ALA A 368 -11.07 0.37 18.58
CA ALA A 368 -12.53 0.28 18.50
C ALA A 368 -13.01 -1.03 19.10
N GLN A 369 -12.41 -2.17 18.71
CA GLN A 369 -12.72 -3.51 19.21
C GLN A 369 -12.47 -3.62 20.72
N GLU A 370 -11.36 -3.07 21.22
CA GLU A 370 -11.07 -3.00 22.64
C GLU A 370 -12.12 -2.20 23.42
N THR A 371 -12.50 -1.03 22.88
CA THR A 371 -13.54 -0.20 23.49
C THR A 371 -14.89 -0.92 23.51
N GLU A 372 -15.23 -1.63 22.46
CA GLU A 372 -16.47 -2.38 22.36
C GLU A 372 -16.48 -3.55 23.34
N ALA A 373 -15.39 -4.34 23.41
CA ALA A 373 -15.24 -5.43 24.37
C ALA A 373 -15.32 -4.93 25.83
N ASP A 374 -14.72 -3.76 26.11
CA ASP A 374 -14.78 -3.13 27.44
C ASP A 374 -16.22 -2.76 27.84
N LEU A 375 -16.90 -1.99 27.00
CA LEU A 375 -18.22 -1.47 27.31
C LEU A 375 -19.29 -2.58 27.37
N THR A 376 -19.23 -3.54 26.44
CA THR A 376 -20.14 -4.68 26.42
C THR A 376 -19.81 -5.67 27.52
N GLY A 377 -18.51 -5.83 27.87
CA GLY A 377 -18.06 -6.63 29.01
C GLY A 377 -18.56 -6.08 30.34
N LEU A 378 -18.45 -4.75 30.54
CA LEU A 378 -18.97 -4.08 31.71
C LEU A 378 -20.51 -4.28 31.86
N GLN A 379 -21.24 -4.16 30.75
CA GLN A 379 -22.68 -4.42 30.72
C GLN A 379 -23.01 -5.90 31.01
N LEU A 380 -22.17 -6.81 30.53
CA LEU A 380 -22.34 -8.25 30.79
C LEU A 380 -22.17 -8.58 32.27
N LEU A 381 -21.13 -8.03 32.93
CA LEU A 381 -20.93 -8.12 34.37
C LEU A 381 -22.14 -7.62 35.14
N TYR A 382 -22.64 -6.44 34.80
CA TYR A 382 -23.81 -5.84 35.41
C TYR A 382 -25.02 -6.78 35.29
N ARG A 383 -25.34 -7.30 34.10
CA ARG A 383 -26.45 -8.23 33.89
C ARG A 383 -26.28 -9.54 34.66
N ALA A 384 -25.04 -10.00 34.77
CA ALA A 384 -24.71 -11.18 35.59
C ALA A 384 -24.72 -10.92 37.08
N LYS A 385 -25.04 -9.71 37.54
CA LYS A 385 -24.98 -9.29 38.95
C LYS A 385 -23.59 -9.51 39.58
N ILE A 386 -22.54 -9.38 38.81
CA ILE A 386 -21.14 -9.37 39.24
C ILE A 386 -20.70 -7.93 39.34
N ASP A 387 -19.98 -7.55 40.40
CA ASP A 387 -19.52 -6.16 40.55
C ASP A 387 -18.62 -5.73 39.38
N PRO A 388 -19.08 -4.80 38.53
CA PRO A 388 -18.29 -4.39 37.36
C PRO A 388 -17.02 -3.59 37.71
N SER A 389 -16.92 -3.05 38.94
CA SER A 389 -15.76 -2.28 39.39
C SER A 389 -14.48 -3.12 39.37
N GLY A 390 -14.60 -4.45 39.60
CA GLY A 390 -13.47 -5.37 39.52
C GLY A 390 -12.71 -5.35 38.22
N MET A 391 -13.42 -5.19 37.09
CA MET A 391 -12.79 -5.04 35.76
C MET A 391 -11.90 -3.80 35.69
N ILE A 392 -12.40 -2.67 36.18
CA ILE A 392 -11.70 -1.39 36.14
C ILE A 392 -10.46 -1.42 37.03
N THR A 393 -10.65 -1.83 38.29
CA THR A 393 -9.57 -1.87 39.29
C THR A 393 -8.44 -2.79 38.84
N PHE A 394 -8.77 -3.96 38.27
CA PHE A 394 -7.76 -4.89 37.79
C PHE A 394 -6.93 -4.30 36.62
N PHE A 395 -7.57 -3.74 35.62
CA PHE A 395 -6.89 -3.15 34.48
C PHE A 395 -6.03 -1.95 34.87
N GLU A 396 -6.50 -1.08 35.78
CA GLU A 396 -5.71 0.05 36.28
C GLU A 396 -4.47 -0.43 37.05
N ARG A 397 -4.65 -1.40 37.92
CA ARG A 397 -3.54 -1.96 38.69
C ARG A 397 -2.50 -2.68 37.83
N LEU A 398 -2.91 -3.33 36.76
CA LEU A 398 -1.99 -3.91 35.77
C LEU A 398 -1.23 -2.81 35.00
N ALA A 399 -1.91 -1.73 34.64
CA ALA A 399 -1.29 -0.62 33.92
C ALA A 399 -0.25 0.16 34.75
N GLU A 400 -0.47 0.25 36.08
CA GLU A 400 0.45 0.94 37.02
C GLU A 400 1.74 0.15 37.31
N LYS A 401 1.66 -1.18 37.26
CA LYS A 401 2.76 -2.11 37.63
C LYS A 401 3.26 -2.85 36.41
N ASP A 402 3.89 -2.13 35.46
CA ASP A 402 4.51 -2.73 34.28
C ASP A 402 5.81 -3.48 34.66
N GLU A 403 5.69 -4.72 35.12
CA GLU A 403 6.81 -5.60 35.49
C GLU A 403 7.22 -6.56 34.35
N GLY A 404 6.84 -6.29 33.07
CA GLY A 404 7.31 -7.03 31.91
C GLY A 404 6.79 -8.48 31.78
N ARG A 405 5.94 -8.95 32.70
CA ARG A 405 5.29 -10.28 32.66
C ARG A 405 3.78 -10.23 32.41
N VAL A 406 3.25 -9.05 32.13
CA VAL A 406 1.81 -8.85 31.90
C VAL A 406 1.56 -8.92 30.40
N GLU A 407 1.41 -10.14 29.89
CA GLU A 407 1.18 -10.37 28.46
C GLU A 407 -0.21 -9.86 28.02
N LEU A 408 -1.18 -9.89 28.93
CA LEU A 408 -2.53 -9.36 28.73
C LEU A 408 -2.49 -7.91 28.21
N LEU A 409 -1.64 -7.06 28.76
CA LEU A 409 -1.51 -5.67 28.28
C LEU A 409 -0.80 -5.54 26.93
N SER A 410 -0.06 -6.54 26.50
CA SER A 410 0.59 -6.54 25.20
C SER A 410 -0.38 -6.83 24.06
N THR A 411 -1.39 -7.65 24.30
CA THR A 411 -2.48 -7.99 23.37
C THR A 411 -3.66 -7.02 23.51
N HIS A 412 -3.94 -6.52 24.71
CA HIS A 412 -5.03 -5.60 25.09
C HIS A 412 -4.47 -4.32 25.76
N PRO A 413 -3.84 -3.42 25.01
CA PRO A 413 -3.21 -2.24 25.59
C PRO A 413 -4.22 -1.36 26.33
N MET A 414 -4.04 -1.19 27.64
CA MET A 414 -4.85 -0.28 28.44
C MET A 414 -4.36 1.16 28.24
N SER A 415 -5.30 2.07 28.06
CA SER A 415 -5.03 3.51 28.02
C SER A 415 -5.88 4.22 29.07
N SER A 416 -5.41 5.37 29.55
CA SER A 416 -6.22 6.21 30.47
C SER A 416 -7.60 6.50 29.90
N ALA A 417 -7.70 6.76 28.59
CA ALA A 417 -8.97 7.01 27.93
C ALA A 417 -9.95 5.80 27.98
N ARG A 418 -9.44 4.55 27.97
CA ARG A 418 -10.27 3.34 28.16
C ARG A 418 -10.77 3.28 29.60
N ALA A 419 -9.87 3.43 30.58
CA ALA A 419 -10.23 3.43 32.00
C ALA A 419 -11.24 4.53 32.33
N ASP A 420 -11.04 5.75 31.85
CA ASP A 420 -11.97 6.87 32.06
C ASP A 420 -13.36 6.60 31.47
N ARG A 421 -13.41 5.98 30.29
CA ARG A 421 -14.67 5.62 29.63
C ARG A 421 -15.40 4.53 30.39
N LEU A 422 -14.71 3.50 30.89
CA LEU A 422 -15.30 2.46 31.74
C LEU A 422 -15.87 3.05 33.03
N LYS A 423 -15.14 3.97 33.69
CA LYS A 423 -15.64 4.67 34.90
C LYS A 423 -16.86 5.50 34.62
N ALA A 424 -16.87 6.25 33.52
CA ALA A 424 -18.03 7.04 33.11
C ALA A 424 -19.24 6.16 32.87
N GLN A 425 -19.08 5.06 32.12
CA GLN A 425 -20.15 4.11 31.87
C GLN A 425 -20.66 3.46 33.15
N LEU A 426 -19.77 3.07 34.08
CA LEU A 426 -20.17 2.51 35.36
C LEU A 426 -20.96 3.51 36.20
N ALA A 427 -20.58 4.78 36.19
CA ALA A 427 -21.28 5.82 36.94
C ALA A 427 -22.72 6.10 36.43
N GLU A 428 -22.98 5.82 35.14
CA GLU A 428 -24.31 5.93 34.52
C GLU A 428 -25.21 4.71 34.81
N MET A 429 -24.61 3.57 35.23
CA MET A 429 -25.40 2.37 35.53
C MET A 429 -26.18 2.51 36.85
N PRO A 430 -27.45 2.06 36.89
CA PRO A 430 -28.19 2.01 38.14
C PRO A 430 -27.44 1.17 39.18
N ARG A 431 -27.54 1.57 40.46
CA ARG A 431 -26.97 0.75 41.55
C ARG A 431 -27.67 -0.58 41.61
N GLN A 432 -26.90 -1.66 41.73
CA GLN A 432 -27.37 -3.02 41.85
C GLN A 432 -26.50 -3.72 42.88
N ASP A 433 -27.10 -4.52 43.75
CA ASP A 433 -26.37 -5.33 44.69
C ASP A 433 -25.80 -6.57 43.98
N PRO A 434 -24.49 -6.79 44.00
CA PRO A 434 -23.88 -7.98 43.42
C PRO A 434 -24.30 -9.24 44.13
N GLU A 435 -24.44 -10.33 43.38
CA GLU A 435 -24.66 -11.64 43.95
C GLU A 435 -23.29 -12.31 44.19
N PRO A 436 -23.02 -12.85 45.42
CA PRO A 436 -21.76 -13.50 45.72
C PRO A 436 -21.56 -14.76 44.86
N PHE A 437 -20.32 -15.16 44.69
CA PHE A 437 -19.98 -16.46 44.10
C PHE A 437 -20.16 -17.57 45.14
N THR A 438 -20.34 -18.82 44.65
CA THR A 438 -20.55 -19.98 45.54
C THR A 438 -19.26 -20.50 46.14
N PHE A 439 -18.10 -20.05 45.68
CA PHE A 439 -16.76 -20.44 46.11
C PHE A 439 -16.09 -19.37 46.98
N GLU A 440 -15.12 -19.78 47.80
CA GLU A 440 -14.28 -18.87 48.57
C GLU A 440 -12.99 -18.56 47.82
N TRP A 441 -12.76 -17.28 47.49
CA TRP A 441 -11.60 -16.86 46.69
C TRP A 441 -10.24 -17.22 47.30
N MET A 442 -10.11 -17.14 48.64
CA MET A 442 -8.89 -17.56 49.33
C MET A 442 -8.54 -19.04 49.12
N LYS A 443 -9.56 -19.91 49.04
CA LYS A 443 -9.33 -21.34 48.72
C LYS A 443 -8.90 -21.52 47.26
N VAL A 444 -9.45 -20.72 46.35
CA VAL A 444 -9.03 -20.71 44.94
C VAL A 444 -7.58 -20.33 44.86
N GLN A 445 -7.18 -19.21 45.47
CA GLN A 445 -5.80 -18.73 45.43
C GLN A 445 -4.83 -19.74 46.09
N ALA A 446 -5.19 -20.33 47.21
CA ALA A 446 -4.38 -21.38 47.88
C ALA A 446 -4.18 -22.63 46.99
N SER A 447 -5.09 -22.90 46.03
CA SER A 447 -4.99 -24.05 45.12
C SER A 447 -4.07 -23.80 43.91
N LEU A 448 -3.62 -22.57 43.72
CA LEU A 448 -2.80 -22.22 42.55
C LEU A 448 -1.32 -22.55 42.72
N GLY A 449 -0.86 -22.86 43.90
CA GLY A 449 0.50 -23.32 44.23
C GLY A 449 1.52 -22.21 44.30
#